data_0b47cf8facc907a40bb524508ff3c05f
#
_entry.id   0b47cf8facc907a40bb524508ff3c05f
#
_cell.length_a   1.000
_cell.length_b   1.000
_cell.length_c   1.000
_cell.angle_alpha   90.00
_cell.angle_beta   90.00
_cell.angle_gamma   90.00
#
_symmetry.space_group_name_H-M   'P 1'
#
loop_
_entity.id
_entity.type
_entity.pdbx_description
1 polymer ?
#
loop_
_entity_poly.entity_id
_entity_poly.type
_entity_poly.pdbx_seq_one_letter_code
_entity_poly.pdbx_strand_id
1 'polypeptide(L)' 'MARTYSTRNEAITREIVEPIEAGDVQDAYAAYNIDAIADKVLCGYEDGYMLKVEEPEFWRIVEENAK' A
#
# COMPACT_ATOMS: atom_id res chain seq x y z
N MET A 1 -13.57 -6.03 5.72
CA MET A 1 -12.89 -6.22 7.01
C MET A 1 -11.41 -6.00 6.84
N ALA A 2 -10.81 -5.20 7.71
CA ALA A 2 -9.39 -4.89 7.60
C ALA A 2 -8.54 -6.09 8.04
N ARG A 3 -7.48 -6.36 7.30
CA ARG A 3 -6.52 -7.41 7.66
C ARG A 3 -5.33 -6.78 8.36
N THR A 4 -4.79 -7.50 9.33
CA THR A 4 -3.60 -7.07 10.06
C THR A 4 -2.43 -7.95 9.63
N TYR A 5 -1.30 -7.33 9.40
CA TYR A 5 -0.08 -8.02 8.97
C TYR A 5 0.98 -7.90 10.03
N SER A 6 1.78 -8.94 10.21
CA SER A 6 2.77 -8.97 11.27
C SER A 6 3.97 -8.05 11.00
N THR A 7 4.26 -7.73 9.75
CA THR A 7 5.35 -6.82 9.40
C THR A 7 4.89 -5.76 8.41
N ARG A 8 5.60 -4.62 8.41
CA ARG A 8 5.33 -3.54 7.45
C ARG A 8 5.52 -4.02 6.02
N ASN A 9 6.56 -4.82 5.76
CA ASN A 9 6.82 -5.33 4.42
C ASN A 9 5.69 -6.21 3.91
N GLU A 10 5.13 -7.05 4.77
CA GLU A 10 4.01 -7.88 4.38
C GLU A 10 2.79 -7.03 4.06
N ALA A 11 2.51 -6.03 4.89
CA ALA A 11 1.40 -5.11 4.65
C ALA A 11 1.58 -4.37 3.33
N ILE A 12 2.80 -3.90 3.05
CA ILE A 12 3.10 -3.22 1.79
C ILE A 12 2.83 -4.16 0.61
N THR A 13 3.34 -5.39 0.68
CA THR A 13 3.17 -6.34 -0.40
C THR A 13 1.69 -6.64 -0.66
N ARG A 14 0.94 -6.93 0.39
CA ARG A 14 -0.46 -7.39 0.26
C ARG A 14 -1.43 -6.27 -0.04
N GLU A 15 -1.21 -5.08 0.52
CA GLU A 15 -2.18 -3.99 0.42
C GLU A 15 -1.83 -2.95 -0.64
N ILE A 16 -0.56 -2.87 -1.03
CA ILE A 16 -0.09 -1.86 -1.98
C ILE A 16 0.42 -2.50 -3.26
N VAL A 17 1.43 -3.35 -3.17
CA VAL A 17 2.10 -3.90 -4.35
C VAL A 17 1.16 -4.79 -5.16
N GLU A 18 0.49 -5.73 -4.50
CA GLU A 18 -0.39 -6.65 -5.21
C GLU A 18 -1.55 -5.94 -5.93
N PRO A 19 -2.26 -4.99 -5.29
CA PRO A 19 -3.31 -4.27 -6.01
C PRO A 19 -2.80 -3.47 -7.20
N ILE A 20 -1.62 -2.85 -7.08
CA ILE A 20 -1.03 -2.08 -8.17
C ILE A 20 -0.64 -3.01 -9.32
N GLU A 21 0.00 -4.13 -9.00
CA GLU A 21 0.48 -5.07 -10.03
C GLU A 21 -0.64 -5.90 -10.62
N ALA A 22 -1.81 -5.93 -9.99
CA ALA A 22 -2.99 -6.57 -10.57
C ALA A 22 -3.51 -5.82 -11.81
N GLY A 23 -3.13 -4.54 -11.96
CA GLY A 23 -3.43 -3.76 -13.16
C GLY A 23 -2.37 -3.98 -14.24
N ASP A 24 -2.04 -2.92 -14.97
CA ASP A 24 -1.07 -2.99 -16.06
C ASP A 24 0.37 -2.78 -15.62
N VAL A 25 0.63 -2.63 -14.34
CA VAL A 25 1.95 -2.36 -13.80
C VAL A 25 2.66 -3.67 -13.49
N GLN A 26 3.84 -3.88 -14.08
CA GLN A 26 4.62 -5.10 -13.85
C GLN A 26 5.52 -5.00 -12.60
N ASP A 27 5.95 -3.77 -12.28
CA ASP A 27 6.84 -3.54 -11.13
C ASP A 27 6.38 -2.29 -10.40
N ALA A 28 5.67 -2.47 -9.31
CA ALA A 28 5.13 -1.36 -8.55
C ALA A 28 6.23 -0.46 -7.98
N TYR A 29 7.33 -1.05 -7.53
CA TYR A 29 8.45 -0.27 -6.98
C TYR A 29 9.12 0.62 -8.02
N ALA A 30 9.14 0.18 -9.27
CA ALA A 30 9.70 0.98 -10.35
C ALA A 30 8.78 2.12 -10.77
N ALA A 31 7.47 1.89 -10.70
CA ALA A 31 6.47 2.84 -11.20
C ALA A 31 6.04 3.85 -10.15
N TYR A 32 6.12 3.51 -8.87
CA TYR A 32 5.61 4.35 -7.79
C TYR A 32 6.58 4.39 -6.61
N ASN A 33 6.48 5.46 -5.83
CA ASN A 33 7.24 5.58 -4.58
C ASN A 33 6.48 4.82 -3.49
N ILE A 34 6.73 3.52 -3.41
CA ILE A 34 6.00 2.61 -2.52
C ILE A 34 6.15 2.98 -1.04
N ASP A 35 7.36 3.38 -0.62
CA ASP A 35 7.57 3.77 0.78
C ASP A 35 6.73 4.98 1.17
N ALA A 36 6.62 5.98 0.30
CA ALA A 36 5.81 7.15 0.58
C ALA A 36 4.32 6.79 0.63
N ILE A 37 3.87 5.91 -0.26
CA ILE A 37 2.50 5.44 -0.25
C ILE A 37 2.22 4.71 1.07
N ALA A 38 3.13 3.82 1.48
CA ALA A 38 2.97 3.06 2.70
C ALA A 38 2.85 3.97 3.93
N ASP A 39 3.66 5.03 3.98
CA ASP A 39 3.60 5.98 5.09
C ASP A 39 2.25 6.67 5.19
N LYS A 40 1.55 6.82 4.08
CA LYS A 40 0.26 7.50 4.05
C LYS A 40 -0.93 6.58 4.23
N VAL A 41 -0.84 5.34 3.78
CA VAL A 41 -2.00 4.43 3.77
C VAL A 41 -1.95 3.36 4.85
N LEU A 42 -0.79 3.09 5.44
CA LEU A 42 -0.66 2.06 6.47
C LEU A 42 -0.49 2.67 7.84
N CYS A 43 -0.99 1.95 8.84
CA CYS A 43 -0.84 2.34 10.23
C CYS A 43 -0.39 1.13 11.04
N GLY A 44 0.56 1.34 11.96
CA GLY A 44 1.03 0.29 12.85
C GLY A 44 0.22 0.27 14.14
N TYR A 45 -0.17 -0.91 14.57
CA TYR A 45 -0.89 -1.16 15.81
C TYR A 45 -0.17 -2.23 16.60
N GLU A 46 -0.60 -2.47 17.84
CA GLU A 46 -0.02 -3.52 18.66
C GLU A 46 -0.10 -4.89 17.97
N ASP A 47 -1.17 -5.13 17.23
CA ASP A 47 -1.42 -6.39 16.52
C ASP A 47 -0.72 -6.46 15.17
N GLY A 48 -0.05 -5.39 14.73
CA GLY A 48 0.64 -5.36 13.44
C GLY A 48 0.27 -4.14 12.61
N TYR A 49 0.33 -4.30 11.30
CA TYR A 49 0.09 -3.21 10.35
C TYR A 49 -1.19 -3.44 9.58
N MET A 50 -1.93 -2.35 9.27
CA MET A 50 -3.14 -2.47 8.48
C MET A 50 -3.36 -1.20 7.66
N LEU A 51 -4.16 -1.35 6.60
CA LEU A 51 -4.55 -0.23 5.74
C LEU A 51 -5.52 0.67 6.50
N LYS A 52 -5.25 1.98 6.50
CA LYS A 52 -6.06 2.94 7.25
C LYS A 52 -6.91 3.85 6.37
N VAL A 53 -6.87 3.68 5.05
CA VAL A 53 -7.63 4.51 4.12
C VAL A 53 -8.58 3.65 3.30
N GLU A 54 -9.63 4.27 2.78
CA GLU A 54 -10.55 3.60 1.89
C GLU A 54 -10.00 3.56 0.46
N GLU A 55 -10.60 2.71 -0.38
CA GLU A 55 -10.09 2.47 -1.73
C GLU A 55 -9.97 3.73 -2.57
N PRO A 56 -10.96 4.65 -2.63
CA PRO A 56 -10.79 5.85 -3.45
C PRO A 56 -9.61 6.70 -3.01
N GLU A 57 -9.41 6.86 -1.70
CA GLU A 57 -8.29 7.64 -1.20
C GLU A 57 -6.96 6.93 -1.44
N PHE A 58 -6.95 5.61 -1.33
CA PHE A 58 -5.77 4.81 -1.62
C PHE A 58 -5.25 5.08 -3.03
N TRP A 59 -6.14 4.99 -4.03
CA TRP A 59 -5.73 5.19 -5.41
C TRP A 59 -5.31 6.62 -5.70
N ARG A 60 -5.91 7.60 -5.04
CA ARG A 60 -5.47 8.98 -5.16
C ARG A 60 -4.04 9.15 -4.65
N ILE A 61 -3.73 8.55 -3.51
CA ILE A 61 -2.39 8.61 -2.94
C ILE A 61 -1.39 7.90 -3.86
N VAL A 62 -1.77 6.77 -4.43
CA VAL A 62 -0.92 6.05 -5.38
C VAL A 62 -0.57 6.94 -6.56
N GLU A 63 -1.56 7.60 -7.15
CA GLU A 63 -1.32 8.49 -8.29
C GLU A 63 -0.42 9.67 -7.93
N GLU A 64 -0.57 10.22 -6.73
CA GLU A 64 0.25 11.33 -6.28
C GLU A 64 1.72 10.95 -6.09
N ASN A 65 2.00 9.66 -5.99
CA ASN A 65 3.35 9.15 -5.77
C ASN A 65 3.89 8.36 -6.97
N ALA A 66 3.33 8.59 -8.14
CA ALA A 66 3.86 8.03 -9.38
C ALA A 66 5.21 8.65 -9.70
N LYS A 67 6.13 7.83 -10.17
CA LYS A 67 7.48 8.29 -10.54
C LYS A 67 7.53 8.80 -11.97
#